data_3b169cd10a0949aeedbafd593858a7f1
#
_entry.id   3b169cd10a0949aeedbafd593858a7f1
#
_cell.length_a   1.000
_cell.length_b   1.000
_cell.length_c   1.000
_cell.angle_alpha   90.00
_cell.angle_beta   90.00
_cell.angle_gamma   90.00
#
_symmetry.space_group_name_H-M   'P 1'
#
loop_
_entity.id
_entity.type
_entity.pdbx_description
1 polymer ?
#
loop_
_entity_poly.entity_id
_entity_poly.type
_entity_poly.pdbx_seq_one_letter_code
_entity_poly.pdbx_strand_id
1 'polypeptide(L)'
;FAIKGKRVLAIDGDLRHGTLSELVGSPKPGLSDYLAGIVADVHDVIVRSKDAMTVPDTLPVGSIPPNPVELLADRRLADAIAVLRNEYDVIIIDCPPVEIVTDARVINDYVDRTLFVVRAGLFDKAMLPDLDALYRDGEYRGLCCVLNGTASSDGYYGNYGTYGHYGYYGHNGGSYYSSDNKAR
;
A
#
# COMPACT_ATOMS: atom_id res chain seq x y z
N PHE A 1 7.64 -14.83 3.06
CA PHE A 1 8.15 -15.40 1.81
C PHE A 1 9.69 -15.43 1.80
N ALA A 2 10.39 -14.31 2.04
CA ALA A 2 11.85 -14.26 2.05
C ALA A 2 12.48 -15.31 2.99
N ILE A 3 12.01 -15.42 4.23
CA ILE A 3 12.44 -16.43 5.22
C ILE A 3 12.30 -17.88 4.70
N LYS A 4 11.43 -18.10 3.71
CA LYS A 4 11.25 -19.40 3.04
C LYS A 4 12.09 -19.52 1.76
N GLY A 5 13.08 -18.67 1.58
CA GLY A 5 14.01 -18.70 0.46
C GLY A 5 13.43 -18.21 -0.87
N LYS A 6 12.32 -17.44 -0.85
CA LYS A 6 11.76 -16.83 -2.05
C LYS A 6 12.42 -15.48 -2.32
N ARG A 7 12.67 -15.18 -3.59
CA ARG A 7 13.08 -13.83 -4.03
C ARG A 7 11.85 -12.92 -3.96
N VAL A 8 11.88 -11.93 -3.10
CA VAL A 8 10.73 -11.06 -2.83
C VAL A 8 11.09 -9.62 -3.17
N LEU A 9 10.20 -8.95 -3.91
CA LEU A 9 10.23 -7.51 -4.14
C LEU A 9 9.02 -6.87 -3.49
N ALA A 10 9.25 -5.79 -2.75
CA ALA A 10 8.22 -4.91 -2.24
C ALA A 10 8.23 -3.61 -3.05
N ILE A 11 7.12 -3.25 -3.67
CA ILE A 11 6.97 -2.02 -4.47
C ILE A 11 6.08 -1.06 -3.69
N ASP A 12 6.55 0.16 -3.50
CA ASP A 12 5.73 1.23 -2.94
C ASP A 12 4.87 1.86 -4.03
N GLY A 13 3.60 1.45 -4.09
CA GLY A 13 2.61 1.93 -5.04
C GLY A 13 1.83 3.17 -4.54
N ASP A 14 2.03 3.59 -3.28
CA ASP A 14 1.50 4.85 -2.78
C ASP A 14 2.44 6.00 -3.16
N LEU A 15 2.36 6.44 -4.40
CA LEU A 15 3.19 7.53 -4.91
C LEU A 15 2.93 8.89 -4.22
N ARG A 16 1.93 8.98 -3.34
CA ARG A 16 1.56 10.21 -2.62
C ARG A 16 2.27 10.33 -1.29
N HIS A 17 2.39 9.23 -0.57
CA HIS A 17 2.92 9.22 0.80
C HIS A 17 4.27 8.49 0.90
N GLY A 18 4.43 7.37 0.20
CA GLY A 18 5.69 6.62 0.19
C GLY A 18 6.06 6.02 1.54
N THR A 19 5.07 5.52 2.30
CA THR A 19 5.29 5.00 3.65
C THR A 19 6.22 3.78 3.68
N LEU A 20 6.12 2.89 2.69
CA LEU A 20 7.03 1.76 2.55
C LEU A 20 8.45 2.24 2.24
N SER A 21 8.59 3.31 1.46
CA SER A 21 9.88 3.91 1.10
C SER A 21 10.64 4.45 2.30
N GLU A 22 9.93 4.91 3.35
CA GLU A 22 10.54 5.39 4.58
C GLU A 22 11.37 4.31 5.28
N LEU A 23 10.96 3.04 5.17
CA LEU A 23 11.68 1.91 5.78
C LEU A 23 13.07 1.70 5.19
N VAL A 24 13.31 2.19 3.97
CA VAL A 24 14.61 2.11 3.28
C VAL A 24 15.30 3.46 3.14
N GLY A 25 14.81 4.48 3.88
CA GLY A 25 15.41 5.82 3.92
C GLY A 25 14.97 6.73 2.78
N SER A 26 13.83 6.45 2.13
CA SER A 26 13.25 7.25 1.04
C SER A 26 14.26 7.64 -0.05
N PRO A 27 14.99 6.66 -0.63
CA PRO A 27 16.04 6.96 -1.61
C PRO A 27 15.45 7.52 -2.89
N LYS A 28 16.28 8.27 -3.63
CA LYS A 28 16.01 8.79 -4.97
C LYS A 28 17.15 8.43 -5.88
N PRO A 29 16.87 8.12 -7.16
CA PRO A 29 15.55 8.00 -7.79
C PRO A 29 14.77 6.75 -7.33
N GLY A 30 13.47 6.67 -7.70
CA GLY A 30 12.59 5.55 -7.42
C GLY A 30 11.58 5.28 -8.53
N LEU A 31 10.47 4.61 -8.19
CA LEU A 31 9.44 4.18 -9.13
C LEU A 31 8.88 5.36 -9.95
N SER A 32 8.55 6.48 -9.30
CA SER A 32 8.00 7.64 -9.99
C SER A 32 8.97 8.24 -11.02
N ASP A 33 10.27 8.26 -10.69
CA ASP A 33 11.32 8.77 -11.59
C ASP A 33 11.50 7.84 -12.80
N TYR A 34 11.38 6.53 -12.59
CA TYR A 34 11.37 5.55 -13.68
C TYR A 34 10.12 5.72 -14.56
N LEU A 35 8.93 5.80 -13.97
CA LEU A 35 7.67 5.97 -14.70
C LEU A 35 7.64 7.28 -15.50
N ALA A 36 8.21 8.34 -14.96
CA ALA A 36 8.36 9.63 -15.65
C ALA A 36 9.42 9.61 -16.76
N GLY A 37 10.16 8.50 -16.95
CA GLY A 37 11.20 8.39 -17.98
C GLY A 37 12.51 9.08 -17.63
N ILE A 38 12.67 9.56 -16.38
CA ILE A 38 13.92 10.16 -15.90
C ILE A 38 15.02 9.10 -15.76
N VAL A 39 14.62 7.89 -15.33
CA VAL A 39 15.50 6.72 -15.27
C VAL A 39 15.05 5.72 -16.33
N ALA A 40 16.01 5.18 -17.07
CA ALA A 40 15.72 4.30 -18.21
C ALA A 40 15.43 2.86 -17.77
N ASP A 41 16.18 2.35 -16.79
CA ASP A 41 16.10 0.96 -16.33
C ASP A 41 15.50 0.89 -14.93
N VAL A 42 14.49 0.04 -14.76
CA VAL A 42 13.83 -0.18 -13.46
C VAL A 42 14.77 -0.74 -12.41
N HIS A 43 15.83 -1.46 -12.83
CA HIS A 43 16.80 -2.04 -11.90
C HIS A 43 17.64 -0.98 -11.18
N ASP A 44 17.85 0.18 -11.80
CA ASP A 44 18.62 1.28 -11.22
C ASP A 44 17.93 1.96 -10.05
N VAL A 45 16.64 1.69 -9.86
CA VAL A 45 15.82 2.29 -8.79
C VAL A 45 15.42 1.28 -7.71
N ILE A 46 15.91 0.03 -7.79
CA ILE A 46 15.64 -1.00 -6.78
C ILE A 46 16.70 -0.95 -5.68
N VAL A 47 16.26 -0.82 -4.45
CA VAL A 47 17.08 -0.96 -3.25
C VAL A 47 17.24 -2.45 -2.94
N ARG A 48 18.44 -2.99 -3.20
CA ARG A 48 18.72 -4.39 -2.87
C ARG A 48 18.95 -4.57 -1.39
N SER A 49 18.29 -5.59 -0.82
CA SER A 49 18.45 -5.94 0.58
C SER A 49 19.86 -6.52 0.84
N LYS A 50 20.46 -6.12 1.98
CA LYS A 50 21.71 -6.73 2.45
C LYS A 50 21.47 -8.13 3.03
N ASP A 51 20.26 -8.43 3.44
CA ASP A 51 19.82 -9.73 3.96
C ASP A 51 18.55 -10.17 3.20
N ALA A 52 18.74 -10.65 1.99
CA ALA A 52 17.66 -11.10 1.13
C ALA A 52 16.88 -12.32 1.69
N MET A 53 17.42 -12.96 2.75
CA MET A 53 16.74 -14.10 3.38
C MET A 53 15.63 -13.65 4.37
N THR A 54 15.70 -12.44 4.88
CA THR A 54 14.74 -11.94 5.88
C THR A 54 14.02 -10.68 5.42
N VAL A 55 14.67 -9.87 4.58
CA VAL A 55 14.16 -8.58 4.12
C VAL A 55 14.00 -8.59 2.58
N PRO A 56 12.87 -8.17 2.03
CA PRO A 56 12.69 -8.08 0.59
C PRO A 56 13.56 -6.96 -0.03
N ASP A 57 13.87 -7.10 -1.32
CA ASP A 57 14.29 -5.94 -2.11
C ASP A 57 13.12 -4.94 -2.16
N THR A 58 13.43 -3.66 -2.28
CA THR A 58 12.39 -2.62 -2.27
C THR A 58 12.52 -1.71 -3.48
N LEU A 59 11.39 -1.45 -4.15
CA LEU A 59 11.25 -0.42 -5.16
C LEU A 59 10.54 0.78 -4.54
N PRO A 60 11.28 1.80 -4.09
CA PRO A 60 10.71 2.96 -3.38
C PRO A 60 10.01 3.92 -4.35
N VAL A 61 9.21 4.82 -3.83
CA VAL A 61 8.53 5.86 -4.64
C VAL A 61 9.53 6.75 -5.39
N GLY A 62 10.60 7.17 -4.73
CA GLY A 62 11.50 8.19 -5.27
C GLY A 62 11.00 9.61 -5.06
N SER A 63 10.90 10.39 -6.13
CA SER A 63 10.36 11.75 -6.08
C SER A 63 8.84 11.73 -6.05
N ILE A 64 8.20 12.44 -5.12
CA ILE A 64 6.73 12.53 -5.07
C ILE A 64 6.22 13.28 -6.31
N PRO A 65 5.43 12.64 -7.19
CA PRO A 65 4.98 13.26 -8.42
C PRO A 65 3.70 14.08 -8.23
N PRO A 66 3.45 15.10 -9.06
CA PRO A 66 2.19 15.85 -9.01
C PRO A 66 0.99 15.07 -9.62
N ASN A 67 1.25 14.04 -10.41
CA ASN A 67 0.27 13.29 -11.19
C ASN A 67 0.42 11.76 -11.01
N PRO A 68 0.22 11.24 -9.79
CA PRO A 68 0.51 9.82 -9.47
C PRO A 68 -0.33 8.84 -10.28
N VAL A 69 -1.62 9.13 -10.52
CA VAL A 69 -2.54 8.22 -11.24
C VAL A 69 -2.11 8.04 -12.69
N GLU A 70 -1.77 9.14 -13.36
CA GLU A 70 -1.33 9.12 -14.76
C GLU A 70 -0.02 8.34 -14.91
N LEU A 71 0.91 8.48 -13.95
CA LEU A 71 2.16 7.72 -13.96
C LEU A 71 1.92 6.22 -13.76
N LEU A 72 1.04 5.84 -12.83
CA LEU A 72 0.71 4.43 -12.61
C LEU A 72 -0.03 3.82 -13.82
N ALA A 73 -0.77 4.63 -14.58
CA ALA A 73 -1.44 4.20 -15.81
C ALA A 73 -0.50 4.12 -17.04
N ASP A 74 0.73 4.59 -16.91
CA ASP A 74 1.69 4.54 -18.00
C ASP A 74 2.14 3.10 -18.31
N ARG A 75 2.35 2.81 -19.59
CA ARG A 75 2.83 1.51 -20.07
C ARG A 75 4.12 1.06 -19.41
N ARG A 76 4.95 1.98 -18.95
CA ARG A 76 6.22 1.67 -18.27
C ARG A 76 6.01 0.84 -17.00
N LEU A 77 4.87 1.00 -16.30
CA LEU A 77 4.55 0.12 -15.16
C LEU A 77 4.34 -1.32 -15.61
N ALA A 78 3.58 -1.54 -16.68
CA ALA A 78 3.39 -2.88 -17.25
C ALA A 78 4.71 -3.51 -17.67
N ASP A 79 5.55 -2.74 -18.36
CA ASP A 79 6.86 -3.20 -18.83
C ASP A 79 7.78 -3.55 -17.65
N ALA A 80 7.79 -2.73 -16.59
CA ALA A 80 8.54 -3.01 -15.36
C ALA A 80 8.06 -4.30 -14.69
N ILE A 81 6.75 -4.45 -14.47
CA ILE A 81 6.18 -5.65 -13.84
C ILE A 81 6.49 -6.90 -14.69
N ALA A 82 6.41 -6.82 -16.01
CA ALA A 82 6.72 -7.96 -16.89
C ALA A 82 8.18 -8.42 -16.77
N VAL A 83 9.12 -7.48 -16.66
CA VAL A 83 10.55 -7.79 -16.45
C VAL A 83 10.74 -8.38 -15.05
N LEU A 84 10.25 -7.74 -14.01
CA LEU A 84 10.45 -8.12 -12.62
C LEU A 84 9.82 -9.48 -12.26
N ARG A 85 8.71 -9.86 -12.92
CA ARG A 85 8.10 -11.20 -12.78
C ARG A 85 9.03 -12.35 -13.17
N ASN A 86 10.02 -12.13 -14.00
CA ASN A 86 11.02 -13.15 -14.35
C ASN A 86 12.13 -13.29 -13.29
N GLU A 87 12.30 -12.27 -12.46
CA GLU A 87 13.39 -12.21 -11.49
C GLU A 87 12.94 -12.54 -10.06
N TYR A 88 11.71 -12.21 -9.72
CA TYR A 88 11.16 -12.39 -8.37
C TYR A 88 10.08 -13.47 -8.34
N ASP A 89 10.10 -14.28 -7.29
CA ASP A 89 9.10 -15.32 -7.06
C ASP A 89 7.81 -14.73 -6.48
N VAL A 90 7.92 -13.58 -5.78
CA VAL A 90 6.80 -12.83 -5.19
C VAL A 90 7.06 -11.34 -5.32
N ILE A 91 6.08 -10.61 -5.86
CA ILE A 91 6.07 -9.16 -5.90
C ILE A 91 4.86 -8.69 -5.07
N ILE A 92 5.12 -7.85 -4.10
CA ILE A 92 4.08 -7.22 -3.25
C ILE A 92 4.04 -5.74 -3.60
N ILE A 93 2.86 -5.24 -3.96
CA ILE A 93 2.66 -3.81 -4.25
C ILE A 93 1.83 -3.24 -3.10
N ASP A 94 2.41 -2.33 -2.32
CA ASP A 94 1.71 -1.59 -1.28
C ASP A 94 0.95 -0.43 -1.93
N CYS A 95 -0.36 -0.38 -1.72
CA CYS A 95 -1.24 0.60 -2.35
C CYS A 95 -1.94 1.44 -1.30
N PRO A 96 -2.32 2.70 -1.61
CA PRO A 96 -3.13 3.51 -0.74
C PRO A 96 -4.52 2.86 -0.51
N PRO A 97 -5.24 3.26 0.56
CA PRO A 97 -6.58 2.76 0.83
C PRO A 97 -7.53 2.96 -0.35
N VAL A 98 -8.29 1.90 -0.70
CA VAL A 98 -9.19 1.86 -1.88
C VAL A 98 -10.26 2.95 -1.84
N GLU A 99 -10.69 3.36 -0.65
CA GLU A 99 -11.73 4.38 -0.45
C GLU A 99 -11.32 5.78 -0.91
N ILE A 100 -10.02 6.03 -0.99
CA ILE A 100 -9.48 7.38 -1.19
C ILE A 100 -9.01 7.59 -2.63
N VAL A 101 -8.60 6.53 -3.35
CA VAL A 101 -7.86 6.72 -4.61
C VAL A 101 -8.12 5.63 -5.65
N THR A 102 -8.20 6.03 -6.90
CA THR A 102 -8.30 5.15 -8.08
C THR A 102 -7.00 4.38 -8.39
N ASP A 103 -5.91 4.68 -7.67
CA ASP A 103 -4.57 4.13 -7.92
C ASP A 103 -4.54 2.60 -7.85
N ALA A 104 -5.23 2.01 -6.86
CA ALA A 104 -5.31 0.56 -6.72
C ALA A 104 -6.03 -0.14 -7.90
N ARG A 105 -7.00 0.54 -8.55
CA ARG A 105 -7.68 0.00 -9.74
C ARG A 105 -6.76 -0.07 -10.94
N VAL A 106 -5.91 0.93 -11.12
CA VAL A 106 -4.91 0.94 -12.20
C VAL A 106 -3.91 -0.20 -12.04
N ILE A 107 -3.45 -0.45 -10.81
CA ILE A 107 -2.50 -1.52 -10.50
C ILE A 107 -3.13 -2.92 -10.62
N ASN A 108 -4.45 -3.03 -10.47
CA ASN A 108 -5.18 -4.31 -10.49
C ASN A 108 -4.94 -5.14 -11.77
N ASP A 109 -4.70 -4.49 -12.90
CA ASP A 109 -4.44 -5.19 -14.17
C ASP A 109 -3.12 -5.96 -14.19
N TYR A 110 -2.21 -5.62 -13.29
CA TYR A 110 -0.84 -6.17 -13.23
C TYR A 110 -0.64 -7.18 -12.10
N VAL A 111 -1.64 -7.42 -11.25
CA VAL A 111 -1.53 -8.33 -10.10
C VAL A 111 -2.32 -9.63 -10.33
N ASP A 112 -1.94 -10.67 -9.63
CA ASP A 112 -2.62 -11.96 -9.67
C ASP A 112 -3.67 -12.06 -8.56
N ARG A 113 -3.46 -11.33 -7.46
CA ARG A 113 -4.33 -11.29 -6.28
C ARG A 113 -4.30 -9.94 -5.62
N THR A 114 -5.44 -9.56 -5.06
CA THR A 114 -5.62 -8.36 -4.25
C THR A 114 -5.92 -8.76 -2.80
N LEU A 115 -5.14 -8.24 -1.86
CA LEU A 115 -5.39 -8.43 -0.43
C LEU A 115 -6.03 -7.16 0.13
N PHE A 116 -7.31 -7.23 0.48
CA PHE A 116 -8.02 -6.15 1.15
C PHE A 116 -7.85 -6.31 2.66
N VAL A 117 -7.09 -5.40 3.28
CA VAL A 117 -6.78 -5.47 4.69
C VAL A 117 -7.83 -4.71 5.50
N VAL A 118 -8.64 -5.46 6.26
CA VAL A 118 -9.64 -4.93 7.19
C VAL A 118 -9.03 -4.89 8.59
N ARG A 119 -9.04 -3.74 9.24
CA ARG A 119 -8.54 -3.60 10.60
C ARG A 119 -9.69 -3.70 11.62
N ALA A 120 -9.62 -4.70 12.50
CA ALA A 120 -10.61 -4.89 13.55
C ALA A 120 -10.72 -3.66 14.45
N GLY A 121 -11.95 -3.24 14.72
CA GLY A 121 -12.24 -2.06 15.56
C GLY A 121 -12.09 -0.71 14.88
N LEU A 122 -11.56 -0.65 13.65
CA LEU A 122 -11.45 0.60 12.87
C LEU A 122 -12.28 0.57 11.59
N PHE A 123 -12.48 -0.58 11.00
CA PHE A 123 -13.29 -0.72 9.79
C PHE A 123 -14.78 -0.53 10.11
N ASP A 124 -15.44 0.37 9.38
CA ASP A 124 -16.88 0.58 9.53
C ASP A 124 -17.64 -0.61 8.93
N LYS A 125 -18.43 -1.26 9.75
CA LYS A 125 -19.26 -2.40 9.32
C LYS A 125 -20.29 -2.02 8.25
N ALA A 126 -20.67 -0.75 8.17
CA ALA A 126 -21.55 -0.26 7.11
C ALA A 126 -20.96 -0.42 5.71
N MET A 127 -19.64 -0.54 5.59
CA MET A 127 -18.93 -0.76 4.32
C MET A 127 -18.81 -2.23 3.89
N LEU A 128 -19.27 -3.17 4.72
CA LEU A 128 -19.22 -4.60 4.36
C LEU A 128 -20.02 -4.94 3.08
N PRO A 129 -21.22 -4.35 2.82
CA PRO A 129 -21.92 -4.55 1.56
C PRO A 129 -21.15 -4.07 0.33
N ASP A 130 -20.40 -2.95 0.46
CA ASP A 130 -19.59 -2.43 -0.64
C ASP A 130 -18.42 -3.36 -0.94
N LEU A 131 -17.77 -3.89 0.10
CA LEU A 131 -16.70 -4.88 -0.07
C LEU A 131 -17.22 -6.18 -0.72
N ASP A 132 -18.42 -6.62 -0.35
CA ASP A 132 -19.07 -7.78 -0.98
C ASP A 132 -19.41 -7.50 -2.45
N ALA A 133 -19.84 -6.28 -2.78
CA ALA A 133 -20.06 -5.85 -4.16
C ALA A 133 -18.76 -5.89 -4.98
N LEU A 134 -17.66 -5.32 -4.46
CA LEU A 134 -16.34 -5.36 -5.12
C LEU A 134 -15.91 -6.80 -5.45
N TYR A 135 -16.20 -7.74 -4.55
CA TYR A 135 -15.91 -9.16 -4.76
C TYR A 135 -16.82 -9.79 -5.83
N ARG A 136 -18.13 -9.56 -5.77
CA ARG A 136 -19.12 -10.15 -6.70
C ARG A 136 -18.96 -9.60 -8.11
N ASP A 137 -18.67 -8.31 -8.22
CA ASP A 137 -18.52 -7.64 -9.51
C ASP A 137 -17.16 -7.94 -10.16
N GLY A 138 -16.26 -8.60 -9.42
CA GLY A 138 -14.95 -8.98 -9.92
C GLY A 138 -14.04 -7.78 -10.20
N GLU A 139 -14.26 -6.66 -9.50
CA GLU A 139 -13.51 -5.42 -9.74
C GLU A 139 -12.01 -5.58 -9.47
N TYR A 140 -11.66 -6.50 -8.55
CA TYR A 140 -10.26 -6.79 -8.21
C TYR A 140 -9.91 -8.26 -8.43
N ARG A 141 -8.77 -8.50 -9.05
CA ARG A 141 -8.29 -9.86 -9.33
C ARG A 141 -8.03 -10.64 -8.06
N GLY A 142 -8.67 -11.82 -7.95
CA GLY A 142 -8.45 -12.74 -6.85
C GLY A 142 -8.58 -12.10 -5.47
N LEU A 143 -9.58 -11.21 -5.30
CA LEU A 143 -9.81 -10.45 -4.08
C LEU A 143 -9.94 -11.37 -2.87
N CYS A 144 -9.13 -11.10 -1.86
CA CYS A 144 -9.12 -11.79 -0.57
C CYS A 144 -9.16 -10.75 0.55
N CYS A 145 -9.92 -11.02 1.61
CA CYS A 145 -9.91 -10.21 2.83
C CYS A 145 -8.95 -10.77 3.86
N VAL A 146 -8.21 -9.86 4.51
CA VAL A 146 -7.37 -10.15 5.66
C VAL A 146 -7.86 -9.32 6.83
N LEU A 147 -8.32 -9.99 7.90
CA LEU A 147 -8.70 -9.33 9.14
C LEU A 147 -7.47 -9.16 10.03
N ASN A 148 -7.01 -7.91 10.18
CA ASN A 148 -5.84 -7.55 10.96
C ASN A 148 -6.25 -6.93 12.32
N GLY A 149 -5.38 -7.02 13.33
CA GLY A 149 -5.57 -6.36 14.63
C GLY A 149 -6.66 -6.99 15.49
N THR A 150 -6.98 -8.28 15.29
CA THR A 150 -7.85 -9.03 16.20
C THR A 150 -7.15 -9.25 17.53
N ALA A 151 -7.81 -8.91 18.66
CA ALA A 151 -7.33 -9.34 19.97
C ALA A 151 -7.54 -10.84 20.08
N SER A 152 -6.48 -11.61 20.39
CA SER A 152 -6.67 -12.99 20.81
C SER A 152 -7.36 -13.00 22.17
N SER A 153 -8.49 -13.68 22.29
CA SER A 153 -9.22 -13.87 23.55
C SER A 153 -8.46 -14.74 24.56
N ASP A 154 -7.37 -15.35 24.15
CA ASP A 154 -6.53 -16.20 24.99
C ASP A 154 -5.27 -15.46 25.38
N GLY A 155 -5.22 -15.05 26.66
CA GLY A 155 -4.17 -14.26 27.29
C GLY A 155 -2.79 -14.96 27.42
N TYR A 156 -2.28 -15.62 26.38
CA TYR A 156 -0.99 -16.33 26.46
C TYR A 156 -0.02 -16.12 25.30
N TYR A 157 -0.26 -15.19 24.37
CA TYR A 157 0.78 -14.80 23.41
C TYR A 157 1.02 -13.29 23.46
N GLY A 158 2.03 -12.99 24.22
CA GLY A 158 3.04 -11.95 24.26
C GLY A 158 2.76 -10.69 23.48
N ASN A 159 2.62 -9.66 24.20
CA ASN A 159 3.17 -8.32 24.08
C ASN A 159 4.13 -8.13 22.88
N TYR A 160 3.62 -8.21 21.66
CA TYR A 160 4.29 -7.66 20.49
C TYR A 160 3.80 -6.22 20.27
N GLY A 161 4.65 -5.33 20.73
CA GLY A 161 4.89 -3.97 20.38
C GLY A 161 3.70 -3.15 19.91
N THR A 162 3.36 -2.19 20.73
CA THR A 162 2.69 -0.94 20.36
C THR A 162 3.46 -0.30 19.19
N TYR A 163 3.19 -0.71 17.96
CA TYR A 163 3.66 -0.01 16.79
C TYR A 163 2.69 1.13 16.48
N GLY A 164 3.24 2.32 16.63
CA GLY A 164 2.98 3.52 15.88
C GLY A 164 1.52 3.93 15.76
N HIS A 165 1.23 4.95 16.49
CA HIS A 165 0.13 5.88 16.32
C HIS A 165 0.12 6.40 14.86
N TYR A 166 -0.54 5.69 13.95
CA TYR A 166 -0.88 6.24 12.64
C TYR A 166 -1.92 7.32 12.87
N GLY A 167 -1.50 8.56 12.67
CA GLY A 167 -2.32 9.73 12.83
C GLY A 167 -3.59 9.61 11.99
N TYR A 168 -4.71 9.71 12.67
CA TYR A 168 -6.03 9.90 12.12
C TYR A 168 -6.01 11.22 11.37
N TYR A 169 -6.05 11.21 10.05
CA TYR A 169 -6.34 12.40 9.27
C TYR A 169 -7.82 12.72 9.45
N GLY A 170 -8.10 13.47 10.52
CA GLY A 170 -9.39 14.04 10.77
C GLY A 170 -9.74 15.05 9.68
N HIS A 171 -10.84 14.81 9.04
CA HIS A 171 -11.53 15.74 8.17
C HIS A 171 -11.82 17.03 8.95
N ASN A 172 -11.13 18.13 8.63
CA ASN A 172 -11.41 19.46 9.14
C ASN A 172 -12.66 20.00 8.41
N GLY A 173 -13.82 19.53 8.81
CA GLY A 173 -15.11 20.15 8.49
C GLY A 173 -15.45 21.16 9.59
N GLY A 174 -15.43 22.44 9.26
CA GLY A 174 -15.71 23.52 10.18
C GLY A 174 -17.06 23.37 10.89
N SER A 175 -17.02 23.36 12.21
CA SER A 175 -18.18 23.48 13.06
C SER A 175 -18.46 24.94 13.37
N TYR A 176 -19.46 25.51 12.73
CA TYR A 176 -20.18 26.67 13.24
C TYR A 176 -21.35 26.15 14.06
N TYR A 177 -21.25 26.16 15.37
CA TYR A 177 -22.39 26.41 16.26
C TYR A 177 -21.89 27.08 17.53
N SER A 178 -22.35 28.33 17.65
CA SER A 178 -22.24 29.22 18.77
C SER A 178 -22.91 28.64 20.00
N SER A 179 -22.19 28.70 21.11
CA SER A 179 -22.73 28.50 22.45
C SER A 179 -23.36 29.79 22.93
N ASP A 180 -24.61 29.74 23.36
CA ASP A 180 -25.13 30.62 24.40
C ASP A 180 -26.19 29.82 25.17
N ASN A 181 -25.86 29.51 26.39
CA ASN A 181 -26.77 29.76 27.53
C ASN A 181 -26.07 29.50 28.87
N LYS A 182 -25.72 30.62 29.50
CA LYS A 182 -25.53 30.71 30.96
C LYS A 182 -26.91 30.91 31.61
N ALA A 183 -27.00 30.41 32.85
CA ALA A 183 -27.87 30.80 33.95
C ALA A 183 -29.08 29.88 34.26
N ARG A 184 -29.02 29.10 35.24
CA ARG A 184 -29.47 29.28 36.66
C ARG A 184 -29.23 28.02 37.43
#